data_0dc3305d956a96640f0a77b57613c02b
#
_entry.id   0dc3305d956a96640f0a77b57613c02b
#
_cell.length_a   1.000
_cell.length_b   1.000
_cell.length_c   1.000
_cell.angle_alpha   90.00
_cell.angle_beta   90.00
_cell.angle_gamma   90.00
#
_symmetry.space_group_name_H-M   'P 1'
#
loop_
_entity.id
_entity.type
_entity.pdbx_description
1 polymer ?
#
loop_
_entity_poly.entity_id
_entity_poly.type
_entity_poly.pdbx_seq_one_letter_code
_entity_poly.pdbx_strand_id
1 'polypeptide(L)'
;MTLKVQHFPDDMSHFAIPKKDFDRCLLCGLFEETAEVNGEKRAFYTYIADGLPYDSQCLVVAPPDDEDPAAFLESSGLKEFADREQVFLHLLIPRERWNFDGSDADYMNMVYARVQSRDYYVTMQDNIYAFGFGRGATVAMQAAMKESQWWSGLGTIGALDGAAMLNSEPEPDEADRTINLTGEMILQSGRGPLPVWMAFPRKSAPENAVVEYWKKQNGTSSEQLGGPGLSELYLPDPQYPSFQINEENIAQVRVSETADAERFSPALFERLWTYVGAARRHRGPGKRLLRVFKRADALGAEYHELVHKGFTRLWYEYVPRALRDSSAPAPLVVCMHGRGGNAETFIDISGMTAVAEERGFIVAFPQASMYQQIPPHGLRNVLLWSANRCQPDMDNVGFIRAMVADIAARRRIDMGRVYCCGQSSGGRMSVELALYASDLFTAAAPWSSVEVPDAARGITAPDTPIFVMRGELDAAKKRSFDGRWPFSTDATYREFLGYFAERFAVDERPWTWTTGRYRFFEYRSASGAPMLTYAEVKGMPHANIPEMSWLTWDLFFSRFARSSDGGLLFMGRPV
;
A
#
# COMPACT_ATOMS: atom_id res chain seq x y z
N MET A 1 26.68 -8.17 22.93
CA MET A 1 27.55 -7.42 21.99
C MET A 1 26.78 -6.15 21.65
N THR A 2 27.33 -4.98 21.94
CA THR A 2 26.68 -3.71 21.60
C THR A 2 26.55 -3.61 20.09
N LEU A 3 25.36 -3.29 19.58
CA LEU A 3 25.11 -3.10 18.16
C LEU A 3 26.05 -2.03 17.61
N LYS A 4 26.78 -2.38 16.56
CA LYS A 4 27.66 -1.41 15.90
C LYS A 4 26.81 -0.56 14.94
N VAL A 5 26.81 0.74 15.13
CA VAL A 5 26.23 1.69 14.19
C VAL A 5 27.04 1.70 12.90
N GLN A 6 26.36 1.57 11.78
CA GLN A 6 26.90 1.53 10.43
C GLN A 6 26.43 2.76 9.64
N HIS A 7 27.07 3.03 8.51
CA HIS A 7 26.55 3.96 7.51
C HIS A 7 26.04 3.16 6.31
N PHE A 8 25.00 3.66 5.67
CA PHE A 8 24.57 3.05 4.41
C PHE A 8 25.67 3.16 3.36
N PRO A 9 25.88 2.13 2.54
CA PRO A 9 26.84 2.19 1.46
C PRO A 9 26.44 3.27 0.44
N ASP A 10 27.42 4.00 -0.08
CA ASP A 10 27.19 5.02 -1.12
C ASP A 10 26.74 4.40 -2.45
N ASP A 11 27.07 3.14 -2.67
CA ASP A 11 26.76 2.39 -3.88
C ASP A 11 26.32 0.94 -3.56
N MET A 12 25.16 0.58 -4.06
CA MET A 12 24.58 -0.76 -3.94
C MET A 12 24.81 -1.64 -5.19
N SER A 13 25.50 -1.14 -6.22
CA SER A 13 25.65 -1.84 -7.51
C SER A 13 26.39 -3.18 -7.40
N HIS A 14 27.27 -3.29 -6.41
CA HIS A 14 28.04 -4.49 -6.16
C HIS A 14 27.28 -5.57 -5.36
N PHE A 15 26.10 -5.27 -4.84
CA PHE A 15 25.28 -6.26 -4.16
C PHE A 15 24.62 -7.17 -5.20
N ALA A 16 25.01 -8.44 -5.19
CA ALA A 16 24.36 -9.43 -6.02
C ALA A 16 22.93 -9.70 -5.51
N ILE A 17 21.97 -9.70 -6.42
CA ILE A 17 20.59 -10.10 -6.08
C ILE A 17 20.58 -11.60 -5.81
N PRO A 18 20.13 -12.05 -4.62
CA PRO A 18 20.04 -13.46 -4.28
C PRO A 18 19.13 -14.21 -5.26
N LYS A 19 19.43 -15.46 -5.55
CA LYS A 19 18.56 -16.33 -6.36
C LYS A 19 17.31 -16.78 -5.63
N LYS A 20 17.35 -16.77 -4.29
CA LYS A 20 16.22 -17.01 -3.40
C LYS A 20 16.08 -15.80 -2.45
N ASP A 21 14.87 -15.52 -1.99
CA ASP A 21 14.58 -14.42 -1.05
C ASP A 21 15.04 -13.04 -1.55
N PHE A 22 15.02 -12.82 -2.87
CA PHE A 22 15.43 -11.56 -3.49
C PHE A 22 14.51 -10.38 -3.13
N ASP A 23 13.33 -10.65 -2.58
CA ASP A 23 12.36 -9.68 -2.08
C ASP A 23 12.62 -9.25 -0.62
N ARG A 24 13.80 -9.59 -0.09
CA ARG A 24 14.26 -9.20 1.23
C ARG A 24 15.27 -8.04 1.14
N CYS A 25 15.31 -7.24 2.22
CA CYS A 25 16.32 -6.20 2.34
C CYS A 25 17.72 -6.82 2.30
N LEU A 26 18.59 -6.26 1.43
CA LEU A 26 19.97 -6.75 1.29
C LEU A 26 20.90 -6.24 2.41
N LEU A 27 20.43 -5.26 3.18
CA LEU A 27 21.15 -4.67 4.32
C LEU A 27 20.44 -5.07 5.60
N CYS A 28 21.21 -5.41 6.63
CA CYS A 28 20.71 -5.66 7.98
C CYS A 28 21.63 -5.05 9.02
N GLY A 29 21.09 -4.73 10.19
CA GLY A 29 21.81 -4.10 11.29
C GLY A 29 21.31 -2.71 11.66
N LEU A 30 22.13 -1.97 12.41
CA LEU A 30 21.82 -0.62 12.86
C LEU A 30 22.59 0.41 12.03
N PHE A 31 21.86 1.32 11.38
CA PHE A 31 22.41 2.35 10.51
C PHE A 31 22.08 3.75 11.03
N GLU A 32 23.04 4.68 10.87
CA GLU A 32 22.78 6.09 11.09
C GLU A 32 22.32 6.74 9.79
N GLU A 33 21.26 7.53 9.88
CA GLU A 33 20.70 8.31 8.78
C GLU A 33 20.43 9.75 9.21
N THR A 34 20.12 10.61 8.24
CA THR A 34 19.75 11.99 8.50
C THR A 34 18.43 12.38 7.84
N ALA A 35 17.63 13.17 8.54
CA ALA A 35 16.48 13.90 8.01
C ALA A 35 16.78 15.41 8.03
N GLU A 36 16.30 16.13 7.03
CA GLU A 36 16.39 17.59 6.99
C GLU A 36 15.16 18.20 7.69
N VAL A 37 15.42 19.01 8.73
CA VAL A 37 14.40 19.62 9.56
C VAL A 37 14.68 21.12 9.61
N ASN A 38 13.83 21.94 9.01
CA ASN A 38 13.99 23.41 8.96
C ASN A 38 15.38 23.88 8.47
N GLY A 39 15.95 23.18 7.49
CA GLY A 39 17.26 23.45 6.90
C GLY A 39 18.45 22.89 7.71
N GLU A 40 18.21 22.14 8.76
CA GLU A 40 19.24 21.48 9.57
C GLU A 40 19.14 19.96 9.41
N LYS A 41 20.27 19.28 9.28
CA LYS A 41 20.32 17.81 9.26
C LYS A 41 20.33 17.25 10.69
N ARG A 42 19.37 16.39 10.99
CA ARG A 42 19.30 15.66 12.27
C ARG A 42 19.47 14.16 12.02
N ALA A 43 20.35 13.55 12.80
CA ALA A 43 20.59 12.11 12.75
C ALA A 43 19.47 11.33 13.42
N PHE A 44 19.22 10.12 12.94
CA PHE A 44 18.39 9.09 13.58
C PHE A 44 18.93 7.71 13.23
N TYR A 45 18.57 6.70 14.03
CA TYR A 45 18.99 5.35 13.76
C TYR A 45 17.89 4.57 13.03
N THR A 46 18.32 3.71 12.10
CA THR A 46 17.47 2.73 11.43
C THR A 46 17.95 1.33 11.73
N TYR A 47 17.13 0.52 12.36
CA TYR A 47 17.37 -0.90 12.52
C TYR A 47 16.60 -1.70 11.48
N ILE A 48 17.32 -2.56 10.78
CA ILE A 48 16.81 -3.48 9.75
C ILE A 48 17.12 -4.90 10.23
N ALA A 49 16.08 -5.68 10.48
CA ALA A 49 16.21 -7.08 10.85
C ALA A 49 16.77 -7.91 9.69
N ASP A 50 17.45 -9.00 9.98
CA ASP A 50 17.93 -9.91 8.94
C ASP A 50 16.75 -10.57 8.21
N GLY A 51 16.84 -10.62 6.90
CA GLY A 51 15.79 -11.19 6.05
C GLY A 51 14.48 -10.39 6.00
N LEU A 52 14.48 -9.13 6.42
CA LEU A 52 13.29 -8.27 6.44
C LEU A 52 12.68 -8.11 5.03
N PRO A 53 11.38 -8.40 4.86
CA PRO A 53 10.72 -8.19 3.57
C PRO A 53 10.68 -6.72 3.14
N TYR A 54 10.75 -6.43 1.85
CA TYR A 54 10.40 -5.11 1.34
C TYR A 54 8.92 -4.81 1.64
N ASP A 55 8.62 -3.53 1.90
CA ASP A 55 7.28 -3.05 2.26
C ASP A 55 6.77 -3.58 3.61
N SER A 56 7.68 -3.91 4.52
CA SER A 56 7.32 -4.24 5.90
C SER A 56 6.83 -3.02 6.69
N GLN A 57 6.16 -3.28 7.80
CA GLN A 57 5.71 -2.24 8.73
C GLN A 57 6.90 -1.48 9.30
N CYS A 58 6.70 -0.21 9.60
CA CYS A 58 7.76 0.70 10.01
C CYS A 58 7.34 1.47 11.27
N LEU A 59 8.10 1.36 12.33
CA LEU A 59 7.90 2.12 13.56
C LEU A 59 8.90 3.28 13.62
N VAL A 60 8.38 4.49 13.74
CA VAL A 60 9.20 5.67 14.10
C VAL A 60 9.02 5.89 15.59
N VAL A 61 10.12 5.82 16.32
CA VAL A 61 10.13 5.76 17.78
C VAL A 61 10.85 6.97 18.34
N ALA A 62 10.18 7.72 19.22
CA ALA A 62 10.81 8.69 20.12
C ALA A 62 11.11 7.98 21.46
N PRO A 63 12.37 7.54 21.69
CA PRO A 63 12.73 6.82 22.91
C PRO A 63 12.76 7.74 24.15
N PRO A 64 12.95 7.21 25.36
CA PRO A 64 13.32 8.03 26.51
C PRO A 64 14.57 8.87 26.22
N ASP A 65 14.70 10.03 26.83
CA ASP A 65 15.85 10.96 26.61
C ASP A 65 16.92 10.87 27.70
N ASP A 66 16.85 9.89 28.55
CA ASP A 66 17.81 9.59 29.63
C ASP A 66 18.73 8.41 29.30
N GLU A 67 18.58 7.80 28.12
CA GLU A 67 19.40 6.71 27.63
C GLU A 67 19.75 6.92 26.14
N ASP A 68 20.92 6.44 25.72
CA ASP A 68 21.29 6.46 24.29
C ASP A 68 20.31 5.59 23.48
N PRO A 69 19.78 6.07 22.33
CA PRO A 69 18.78 5.33 21.55
C PRO A 69 19.26 3.96 21.05
N ALA A 70 20.55 3.77 20.76
CA ALA A 70 21.09 2.47 20.36
C ALA A 70 21.17 1.51 21.57
N ALA A 71 21.55 2.02 22.75
CA ALA A 71 21.50 1.25 23.99
C ALA A 71 20.06 0.90 24.35
N PHE A 72 19.13 1.84 24.23
CA PHE A 72 17.69 1.59 24.46
C PHE A 72 17.14 0.49 23.54
N LEU A 73 17.53 0.46 22.28
CA LEU A 73 17.10 -0.59 21.33
C LEU A 73 17.44 -2.00 21.84
N GLU A 74 18.62 -2.18 22.45
CA GLU A 74 19.05 -3.46 23.02
C GLU A 74 18.40 -3.73 24.40
N SER A 75 18.43 -2.73 25.28
CA SER A 75 17.99 -2.88 26.68
C SER A 75 16.48 -3.09 26.81
N SER A 76 15.70 -2.52 25.89
CA SER A 76 14.24 -2.58 25.89
C SER A 76 13.66 -3.88 25.31
N GLY A 77 14.43 -4.66 24.55
CA GLY A 77 13.92 -5.80 23.78
C GLY A 77 13.22 -5.41 22.48
N LEU A 78 13.31 -4.13 22.06
CA LEU A 78 12.74 -3.70 20.78
C LEU A 78 13.46 -4.32 19.58
N LYS A 79 14.75 -4.63 19.73
CA LYS A 79 15.50 -5.35 18.71
C LYS A 79 14.92 -6.74 18.47
N GLU A 80 14.76 -7.52 19.53
CA GLU A 80 14.19 -8.88 19.48
C GLU A 80 12.75 -8.86 18.96
N PHE A 81 12.00 -7.82 19.31
CA PHE A 81 10.67 -7.57 18.75
C PHE A 81 10.74 -7.35 17.23
N ALA A 82 11.63 -6.47 16.75
CA ALA A 82 11.77 -6.18 15.33
C ALA A 82 12.21 -7.41 14.53
N ASP A 83 13.11 -8.22 15.08
CA ASP A 83 13.56 -9.47 14.48
C ASP A 83 12.40 -10.49 14.36
N ARG A 84 11.58 -10.60 15.40
CA ARG A 84 10.45 -11.53 15.44
C ARG A 84 9.29 -11.08 14.53
N GLU A 85 8.90 -9.80 14.62
CA GLU A 85 7.76 -9.25 13.88
C GLU A 85 8.13 -8.84 12.45
N GLN A 86 9.42 -8.84 12.10
CA GLN A 86 9.94 -8.43 10.79
C GLN A 86 9.46 -7.02 10.42
N VAL A 87 9.79 -6.05 11.27
CA VAL A 87 9.46 -4.64 11.13
C VAL A 87 10.70 -3.76 11.11
N PHE A 88 10.63 -2.61 10.40
CA PHE A 88 11.65 -1.57 10.51
C PHE A 88 11.49 -0.78 11.80
N LEU A 89 12.60 -0.42 12.44
CA LEU A 89 12.61 0.55 13.54
C LEU A 89 13.44 1.77 13.15
N HIS A 90 12.88 2.96 13.35
CA HIS A 90 13.57 4.22 13.21
C HIS A 90 13.55 4.91 14.57
N LEU A 91 14.72 5.00 15.23
CA LEU A 91 14.84 5.61 16.55
C LEU A 91 15.34 7.04 16.39
N LEU A 92 14.55 7.98 16.87
CA LEU A 92 14.93 9.38 16.94
C LEU A 92 16.05 9.59 17.96
N ILE A 93 16.94 10.52 17.69
CA ILE A 93 18.03 10.91 18.58
C ILE A 93 17.69 12.29 19.15
N PRO A 94 17.44 12.43 20.47
CA PRO A 94 17.30 13.74 21.11
C PRO A 94 18.62 14.48 21.04
N ARG A 95 18.62 15.81 21.07
CA ARG A 95 19.87 16.60 21.15
C ARG A 95 20.56 16.36 22.51
N GLU A 96 19.96 16.84 23.56
CA GLU A 96 20.30 16.52 24.95
C GLU A 96 19.07 15.95 25.66
N ARG A 97 17.94 16.62 25.47
CA ARG A 97 16.61 16.21 25.93
C ARG A 97 15.57 16.55 24.88
N TRP A 98 14.40 15.93 24.98
CA TRP A 98 13.27 16.26 24.12
C TRP A 98 12.77 17.67 24.40
N ASN A 99 12.56 18.43 23.32
CA ASN A 99 11.95 19.75 23.33
C ASN A 99 10.47 19.63 22.92
N PHE A 100 9.60 20.28 23.66
CA PHE A 100 8.15 20.21 23.46
C PHE A 100 7.55 21.48 22.84
N ASP A 101 8.37 22.35 22.25
CA ASP A 101 7.91 23.52 21.48
C ASP A 101 7.39 23.19 20.08
N GLY A 102 7.37 21.89 19.72
CA GLY A 102 6.95 21.37 18.44
C GLY A 102 8.10 21.06 17.46
N SER A 103 9.34 21.50 17.75
CA SER A 103 10.49 21.26 16.86
C SER A 103 10.87 19.78 16.77
N ASP A 104 10.78 19.05 17.87
CA ASP A 104 11.04 17.60 17.86
C ASP A 104 9.88 16.79 17.27
N ALA A 105 8.66 17.32 17.33
CA ALA A 105 7.53 16.77 16.57
C ALA A 105 7.74 16.92 15.06
N ASP A 106 8.23 18.10 14.61
CA ASP A 106 8.59 18.33 13.21
C ASP A 106 9.71 17.39 12.77
N TYR A 107 10.71 17.17 13.63
CA TYR A 107 11.76 16.20 13.37
C TYR A 107 11.18 14.79 13.18
N MET A 108 10.27 14.32 14.02
CA MET A 108 9.62 13.02 13.86
C MET A 108 8.84 12.93 12.55
N ASN A 109 8.11 13.97 12.18
CA ASN A 109 7.38 14.04 10.91
C ASN A 109 8.33 14.09 9.70
N MET A 110 9.49 14.74 9.80
CA MET A 110 10.49 14.72 8.73
C MET A 110 11.19 13.36 8.61
N VAL A 111 11.39 12.63 9.70
CA VAL A 111 11.85 11.23 9.64
C VAL A 111 10.81 10.37 8.91
N TYR A 112 9.51 10.52 9.21
CA TYR A 112 8.45 9.87 8.42
C TYR A 112 8.59 10.15 6.92
N ALA A 113 8.74 11.41 6.53
CA ALA A 113 8.89 11.79 5.12
C ALA A 113 10.17 11.20 4.49
N ARG A 114 11.28 11.19 5.25
CA ARG A 114 12.55 10.60 4.82
C ARG A 114 12.42 9.10 4.61
N VAL A 115 11.74 8.39 5.50
CA VAL A 115 11.53 6.95 5.42
C VAL A 115 10.80 6.53 4.14
N GLN A 116 9.89 7.33 3.62
CA GLN A 116 9.19 7.06 2.36
C GLN A 116 10.04 7.31 1.10
N SER A 117 11.07 8.12 1.17
CA SER A 117 11.83 8.58 0.00
C SER A 117 13.18 7.90 -0.18
N ARG A 118 13.36 6.69 0.32
CA ARG A 118 14.65 6.01 0.36
C ARG A 118 15.06 5.30 -0.91
N ASP A 119 16.38 5.10 -1.02
CA ASP A 119 16.99 4.43 -2.15
C ASP A 119 17.31 2.95 -1.88
N TYR A 120 17.44 2.54 -0.60
CA TYR A 120 17.91 1.21 -0.20
C TYR A 120 16.83 0.21 0.11
N TYR A 121 15.67 0.69 0.52
CA TYR A 121 14.47 -0.10 0.80
C TYR A 121 13.24 0.79 0.70
N VAL A 122 12.08 0.18 0.53
CA VAL A 122 10.82 0.90 0.35
C VAL A 122 9.96 0.68 1.57
N THR A 123 9.47 1.78 2.14
CA THR A 123 8.40 1.77 3.14
C THR A 123 7.22 2.55 2.58
N MET A 124 6.09 1.91 2.50
CA MET A 124 4.89 2.54 1.97
C MET A 124 4.19 3.36 3.05
N GLN A 125 3.50 4.40 2.64
CA GLN A 125 2.85 5.37 3.53
C GLN A 125 1.66 4.82 4.32
N ASP A 126 1.23 3.61 4.04
CA ASP A 126 0.07 2.97 4.68
C ASP A 126 0.43 2.13 5.90
N ASN A 127 1.72 1.98 6.22
CA ASN A 127 2.20 1.07 7.27
C ASN A 127 3.28 1.67 8.18
N ILE A 128 3.24 2.99 8.40
CA ILE A 128 4.18 3.70 9.27
C ILE A 128 3.46 4.14 10.56
N TYR A 129 4.03 3.82 11.70
CA TYR A 129 3.44 4.01 13.03
C TYR A 129 4.30 4.91 13.89
N ALA A 130 3.65 5.78 14.68
CA ALA A 130 4.31 6.62 15.67
C ALA A 130 4.32 5.95 17.04
N PHE A 131 5.49 5.84 17.67
CA PHE A 131 5.64 5.39 19.05
C PHE A 131 6.46 6.37 19.87
N GLY A 132 6.10 6.53 21.14
CA GLY A 132 6.85 7.36 22.06
C GLY A 132 6.91 6.76 23.46
N PHE A 133 8.09 6.82 24.08
CA PHE A 133 8.35 6.21 25.38
C PHE A 133 8.98 7.21 26.34
N GLY A 134 8.60 7.16 27.62
CA GLY A 134 9.01 8.14 28.61
C GLY A 134 8.68 9.57 28.15
N ARG A 135 9.64 10.48 28.15
CA ARG A 135 9.46 11.84 27.64
C ARG A 135 9.22 11.90 26.12
N GLY A 136 9.70 10.89 25.35
CA GLY A 136 9.42 10.74 23.93
C GLY A 136 7.93 10.54 23.62
N ALA A 137 7.11 10.11 24.61
CA ALA A 137 5.66 10.03 24.46
C ALA A 137 5.02 11.36 24.07
N THR A 138 5.51 12.49 24.64
CA THR A 138 5.05 13.84 24.28
C THR A 138 5.41 14.19 22.85
N VAL A 139 6.63 13.85 22.38
CA VAL A 139 7.06 14.10 21.00
C VAL A 139 6.18 13.35 19.99
N ALA A 140 5.98 12.05 20.22
CA ALA A 140 5.14 11.24 19.33
C ALA A 140 3.68 11.74 19.32
N MET A 141 3.17 12.16 20.47
CA MET A 141 1.84 12.75 20.59
C MET A 141 1.71 14.03 19.76
N GLN A 142 2.65 14.96 19.91
CA GLN A 142 2.68 16.22 19.16
C GLN A 142 2.82 15.98 17.65
N ALA A 143 3.70 15.05 17.24
CA ALA A 143 3.89 14.69 15.84
C ALA A 143 2.60 14.14 15.21
N ALA A 144 1.93 13.23 15.91
CA ALA A 144 0.67 12.66 15.47
C ALA A 144 -0.48 13.69 15.43
N MET A 145 -0.52 14.65 16.35
CA MET A 145 -1.51 15.73 16.33
C MET A 145 -1.31 16.68 15.14
N LYS A 146 -0.05 16.97 14.76
CA LYS A 146 0.25 17.79 13.59
C LYS A 146 -0.18 17.13 12.29
N GLU A 147 0.15 15.86 12.12
CA GLU A 147 0.01 15.12 10.85
C GLU A 147 -0.68 13.77 11.06
N SER A 148 -1.84 13.76 11.72
CA SER A 148 -2.51 12.51 12.09
C SER A 148 -2.83 11.60 10.89
N GLN A 149 -3.04 12.17 9.72
CA GLN A 149 -3.27 11.42 8.48
C GLN A 149 -2.03 10.69 7.93
N TRP A 150 -0.82 11.06 8.37
CA TRP A 150 0.38 10.40 7.90
C TRP A 150 0.59 9.05 8.59
N TRP A 151 0.23 8.96 9.86
CA TRP A 151 0.47 7.79 10.70
C TRP A 151 -0.64 6.75 10.56
N SER A 152 -0.28 5.48 10.57
CA SER A 152 -1.26 4.38 10.59
C SER A 152 -1.77 4.08 12.00
N GLY A 153 -1.03 4.52 13.02
CA GLY A 153 -1.43 4.42 14.42
C GLY A 153 -0.43 5.09 15.35
N LEU A 154 -0.85 5.34 16.59
CA LEU A 154 -0.05 5.95 17.65
C LEU A 154 -0.07 5.09 18.90
N GLY A 155 1.11 4.76 19.42
CA GLY A 155 1.29 4.12 20.73
C GLY A 155 2.19 4.95 21.65
N THR A 156 1.75 5.23 22.87
CA THR A 156 2.60 5.96 23.84
C THR A 156 2.62 5.26 25.19
N ILE A 157 3.81 5.24 25.82
CA ILE A 157 4.01 4.71 27.18
C ILE A 157 4.81 5.76 27.97
N GLY A 158 4.18 6.40 28.92
CA GLY A 158 4.79 7.41 29.78
C GLY A 158 3.85 8.56 30.13
N ALA A 159 4.24 9.37 31.11
CA ALA A 159 3.54 10.61 31.43
C ALA A 159 3.77 11.65 30.34
N LEU A 160 2.78 12.47 30.09
CA LEU A 160 2.87 13.57 29.12
C LEU A 160 3.30 14.87 29.79
N ASP A 161 4.04 15.68 29.07
CA ASP A 161 4.34 17.06 29.47
C ASP A 161 3.12 17.96 29.30
N GLY A 162 3.04 19.05 30.05
CA GLY A 162 1.98 20.04 29.92
C GLY A 162 1.86 20.67 28.54
N ALA A 163 2.95 20.64 27.75
CA ALA A 163 2.99 21.09 26.36
C ALA A 163 2.55 20.02 25.34
N ALA A 164 2.07 18.85 25.77
CA ALA A 164 1.62 17.79 24.85
C ALA A 164 0.56 18.27 23.85
N MET A 165 -0.31 19.19 24.29
CA MET A 165 -1.27 19.86 23.40
C MET A 165 -0.60 21.01 22.66
N LEU A 166 -0.48 20.88 21.34
CA LEU A 166 -0.08 21.99 20.49
C LEU A 166 -1.28 22.91 20.25
N ASN A 167 -1.06 24.22 20.45
CA ASN A 167 -2.13 25.21 20.28
C ASN A 167 -2.45 25.55 18.81
N SER A 168 -1.63 25.11 17.86
CA SER A 168 -1.83 25.41 16.45
C SER A 168 -2.63 24.32 15.75
N GLU A 169 -3.77 24.69 15.22
CA GLU A 169 -4.45 23.84 14.23
C GLU A 169 -3.74 24.01 12.88
N PRO A 170 -3.39 22.90 12.18
CA PRO A 170 -2.83 23.05 10.84
C PRO A 170 -3.86 23.72 9.92
N GLU A 171 -3.36 24.64 9.09
CA GLU A 171 -4.17 25.28 8.04
C GLU A 171 -4.64 24.23 7.04
N PRO A 172 -5.86 24.36 6.49
CA PRO A 172 -6.35 23.47 5.45
C PRO A 172 -5.46 23.54 4.22
N ASP A 173 -4.99 22.38 3.75
CA ASP A 173 -4.31 22.27 2.46
C ASP A 173 -5.34 21.95 1.37
N GLU A 174 -5.58 22.89 0.47
CA GLU A 174 -6.48 22.72 -0.68
C GLU A 174 -6.02 21.58 -1.63
N ALA A 175 -4.74 21.25 -1.62
CA ALA A 175 -4.21 20.13 -2.40
C ALA A 175 -4.50 18.78 -1.75
N ASP A 176 -4.78 18.73 -0.46
CA ASP A 176 -5.09 17.51 0.28
C ASP A 176 -6.58 17.14 0.15
N ARG A 177 -6.91 16.62 -1.02
CA ARG A 177 -8.27 16.22 -1.35
C ARG A 177 -8.45 14.73 -1.13
N THR A 178 -9.42 14.38 -0.31
CA THR A 178 -9.83 12.99 -0.07
C THR A 178 -11.19 12.74 -0.72
N ILE A 179 -11.35 11.58 -1.32
CA ILE A 179 -12.64 11.14 -1.88
C ILE A 179 -13.32 10.27 -0.84
N ASN A 180 -14.59 10.57 -0.56
CA ASN A 180 -15.43 9.62 0.16
C ASN A 180 -16.02 8.58 -0.82
N LEU A 181 -16.65 7.55 -0.28
CA LEU A 181 -17.25 6.48 -1.08
C LEU A 181 -18.43 6.94 -1.95
N THR A 182 -19.07 8.06 -1.60
CA THR A 182 -20.15 8.64 -2.40
C THR A 182 -19.63 9.42 -3.60
N GLY A 183 -18.32 9.62 -3.70
CA GLY A 183 -17.68 10.35 -4.80
C GLY A 183 -17.60 11.86 -4.59
N GLU A 184 -17.94 12.36 -3.39
CA GLU A 184 -17.73 13.76 -3.03
C GLU A 184 -16.28 14.00 -2.69
N MET A 185 -15.71 15.08 -3.17
CA MET A 185 -14.38 15.53 -2.78
C MET A 185 -14.44 16.30 -1.49
N ILE A 186 -13.57 15.96 -0.56
CA ILE A 186 -13.45 16.62 0.72
C ILE A 186 -12.08 17.25 0.78
N LEU A 187 -12.08 18.57 0.93
CA LEU A 187 -10.90 19.33 1.30
C LEU A 187 -10.66 19.12 2.78
N GLN A 188 -9.48 18.67 3.14
CA GLN A 188 -9.14 18.44 4.54
C GLN A 188 -7.76 18.95 4.88
N SER A 189 -7.63 19.52 6.07
CA SER A 189 -6.36 19.76 6.73
C SER A 189 -5.68 18.43 7.07
N GLY A 190 -4.42 18.43 7.48
CA GLY A 190 -3.62 17.27 7.91
C GLY A 190 -4.22 16.39 9.00
N ARG A 191 -5.50 16.53 9.30
CA ARG A 191 -6.24 15.81 10.34
C ARG A 191 -7.04 14.65 9.77
N GLY A 192 -6.82 13.48 10.32
CA GLY A 192 -7.60 12.28 10.07
C GLY A 192 -7.76 11.48 11.35
N PRO A 193 -8.74 10.57 11.45
CA PRO A 193 -8.81 9.66 12.58
C PRO A 193 -7.56 8.81 12.63
N LEU A 194 -7.15 8.44 13.84
CA LEU A 194 -5.96 7.67 14.11
C LEU A 194 -6.24 6.65 15.21
N PRO A 195 -5.94 5.37 15.02
CA PRO A 195 -5.94 4.41 16.12
C PRO A 195 -4.92 4.84 17.16
N VAL A 196 -5.35 5.06 18.39
CA VAL A 196 -4.45 5.49 19.46
C VAL A 196 -4.55 4.58 20.68
N TRP A 197 -3.41 4.23 21.27
CA TRP A 197 -3.34 3.60 22.58
C TRP A 197 -2.31 4.32 23.44
N MET A 198 -2.78 4.98 24.47
CA MET A 198 -2.00 5.77 25.39
C MET A 198 -1.95 5.06 26.75
N ALA A 199 -0.75 4.78 27.23
CA ALA A 199 -0.53 4.19 28.53
C ALA A 199 0.18 5.20 29.44
N PHE A 200 -0.43 5.55 30.54
CA PHE A 200 0.04 6.55 31.52
C PHE A 200 0.27 5.91 32.88
N PRO A 201 1.31 6.32 33.65
CA PRO A 201 1.43 5.94 35.03
C PRO A 201 0.25 6.39 35.88
N ARG A 202 -0.18 7.62 35.62
CA ARG A 202 -1.33 8.29 36.22
C ARG A 202 -1.86 9.36 35.27
N LYS A 203 -3.16 9.49 35.19
CA LYS A 203 -3.79 10.59 34.44
C LYS A 203 -3.78 11.88 35.24
N SER A 204 -3.36 12.93 34.60
CA SER A 204 -3.35 14.31 35.08
C SER A 204 -4.02 15.24 34.05
N ALA A 205 -3.88 16.54 34.17
CA ALA A 205 -4.52 17.49 33.26
C ALA A 205 -4.01 17.36 31.82
N PRO A 206 -2.70 17.19 31.50
CA PRO A 206 -2.23 16.94 30.14
C PRO A 206 -2.83 15.68 29.50
N GLU A 207 -2.81 14.57 30.23
CA GLU A 207 -3.35 13.29 29.71
C GLU A 207 -4.84 13.38 29.43
N ASN A 208 -5.60 14.01 30.32
CA ASN A 208 -7.04 14.22 30.11
C ASN A 208 -7.30 15.09 28.85
N ALA A 209 -6.56 16.17 28.66
CA ALA A 209 -6.70 17.03 27.50
C ALA A 209 -6.43 16.28 26.18
N VAL A 210 -5.38 15.44 26.17
CA VAL A 210 -5.03 14.63 25.01
C VAL A 210 -6.07 13.56 24.70
N VAL A 211 -6.64 12.92 25.75
CA VAL A 211 -7.74 11.94 25.54
C VAL A 211 -8.94 12.62 24.91
N GLU A 212 -9.37 13.79 25.41
CA GLU A 212 -10.48 14.54 24.83
C GLU A 212 -10.20 15.02 23.40
N TYR A 213 -8.94 15.41 23.10
CA TYR A 213 -8.53 15.73 21.73
C TYR A 213 -8.77 14.56 20.78
N TRP A 214 -8.26 13.36 21.13
CA TRP A 214 -8.41 12.18 20.27
C TRP A 214 -9.84 11.68 20.17
N LYS A 215 -10.63 11.78 21.23
CA LYS A 215 -12.08 11.49 21.17
C LYS A 215 -12.77 12.37 20.12
N LYS A 216 -12.48 13.68 20.13
CA LYS A 216 -13.00 14.63 19.14
C LYS A 216 -12.48 14.32 17.74
N GLN A 217 -11.15 14.10 17.61
CA GLN A 217 -10.50 13.85 16.32
C GLN A 217 -11.01 12.57 15.65
N ASN A 218 -11.25 11.52 16.43
CA ASN A 218 -11.72 10.23 15.94
C ASN A 218 -13.25 10.15 15.86
N GLY A 219 -13.98 11.18 16.30
CA GLY A 219 -15.45 11.18 16.33
C GLY A 219 -16.00 10.02 17.14
N THR A 220 -15.45 9.80 18.35
CA THR A 220 -15.91 8.70 19.20
C THR A 220 -17.25 9.01 19.87
N SER A 221 -17.98 7.96 20.23
CA SER A 221 -19.12 8.09 21.13
C SER A 221 -18.68 8.63 22.49
N SER A 222 -19.62 9.21 23.25
CA SER A 222 -19.37 9.65 24.63
C SER A 222 -19.30 8.48 25.62
N GLU A 223 -19.70 7.29 25.20
CA GLU A 223 -19.73 6.10 26.04
C GLU A 223 -18.30 5.63 26.35
N GLN A 224 -17.97 5.58 27.64
CA GLN A 224 -16.73 4.99 28.10
C GLN A 224 -16.94 3.50 28.36
N LEU A 225 -16.19 2.70 27.65
CA LEU A 225 -16.14 1.25 27.83
C LEU A 225 -14.86 0.86 28.57
N GLY A 226 -14.82 -0.37 29.03
CA GLY A 226 -13.62 -0.99 29.59
C GLY A 226 -13.18 -2.19 28.74
N GLY A 227 -11.99 -2.70 29.04
CA GLY A 227 -11.49 -3.89 28.36
C GLY A 227 -10.24 -4.45 29.06
N PRO A 228 -9.76 -5.62 28.68
CA PRO A 228 -8.55 -6.19 29.26
C PRO A 228 -7.35 -5.24 29.17
N GLY A 229 -6.84 -4.79 30.33
CA GLY A 229 -5.70 -3.87 30.40
C GLY A 229 -6.01 -2.43 29.97
N LEU A 230 -7.29 -2.06 29.81
CA LEU A 230 -7.73 -0.72 29.49
C LEU A 230 -8.47 -0.10 30.69
N SER A 231 -8.12 1.14 31.01
CA SER A 231 -8.88 1.98 31.94
C SER A 231 -10.07 2.62 31.23
N GLU A 232 -9.87 2.99 29.97
CA GLU A 232 -10.90 3.61 29.14
C GLU A 232 -10.78 3.13 27.69
N LEU A 233 -11.93 2.96 27.04
CA LEU A 233 -12.05 2.63 25.63
C LEU A 233 -13.19 3.45 25.05
N TYR A 234 -12.91 4.19 23.98
CA TYR A 234 -13.90 4.93 23.22
C TYR A 234 -13.91 4.45 21.77
N LEU A 235 -15.10 4.03 21.32
CA LEU A 235 -15.29 3.56 19.95
C LEU A 235 -15.73 4.72 19.05
N PRO A 236 -15.34 4.71 17.75
CA PRO A 236 -15.90 5.63 16.77
C PRO A 236 -17.43 5.58 16.79
N ASP A 237 -18.08 6.74 16.75
CA ASP A 237 -19.54 6.83 16.65
C ASP A 237 -19.97 6.45 15.22
N PRO A 238 -20.80 5.41 15.03
CA PRO A 238 -21.28 5.02 13.71
C PRO A 238 -22.11 6.12 13.01
N GLN A 239 -22.65 7.07 13.77
CA GLN A 239 -23.44 8.19 13.24
C GLN A 239 -22.57 9.41 12.94
N TYR A 240 -21.31 9.43 13.38
CA TYR A 240 -20.40 10.52 13.05
C TYR A 240 -20.18 10.51 11.54
N PRO A 241 -20.43 11.63 10.84
CA PRO A 241 -20.21 11.70 9.41
C PRO A 241 -18.73 11.68 9.11
N SER A 242 -18.12 10.55 9.37
CA SER A 242 -16.77 10.27 9.01
C SER A 242 -16.79 9.99 7.51
N PHE A 243 -16.18 10.85 6.74
CA PHE A 243 -15.91 10.62 5.32
C PHE A 243 -14.91 9.49 5.10
N GLN A 244 -14.63 8.76 6.15
CA GLN A 244 -13.62 7.75 6.21
C GLN A 244 -14.27 6.45 6.53
N ILE A 245 -14.00 5.46 5.71
CA ILE A 245 -14.33 4.11 6.06
C ILE A 245 -13.44 3.74 7.22
N ASN A 246 -13.98 3.80 8.40
CA ASN A 246 -13.41 3.16 9.55
C ASN A 246 -13.98 1.75 9.61
N GLU A 247 -13.55 0.93 8.68
CA GLU A 247 -13.92 -0.48 8.68
C GLU A 247 -13.52 -1.08 10.02
N GLU A 248 -14.44 -1.80 10.65
CA GLU A 248 -14.19 -2.53 11.90
C GLU A 248 -13.90 -1.63 13.13
N ASN A 249 -14.33 -0.36 13.12
CA ASN A 249 -14.13 0.57 14.26
C ASN A 249 -12.67 0.70 14.71
N ILE A 250 -11.72 0.71 13.75
CA ILE A 250 -10.29 0.66 14.07
C ILE A 250 -9.77 1.95 14.73
N ALA A 251 -10.36 3.12 14.46
CA ALA A 251 -9.91 4.39 15.03
C ALA A 251 -10.41 4.61 16.47
N GLN A 252 -10.16 3.65 17.35
CA GLN A 252 -10.51 3.71 18.76
C GLN A 252 -9.54 4.63 19.53
N VAL A 253 -10.02 5.16 20.65
CA VAL A 253 -9.16 5.79 21.66
C VAL A 253 -9.08 4.85 22.86
N ARG A 254 -7.89 4.29 23.07
CA ARG A 254 -7.58 3.36 24.15
C ARG A 254 -6.66 4.01 25.17
N VAL A 255 -7.02 3.88 26.44
CA VAL A 255 -6.26 4.41 27.57
C VAL A 255 -5.98 3.30 28.58
N SER A 256 -4.72 3.22 29.04
CA SER A 256 -4.33 2.39 30.17
C SER A 256 -3.70 3.28 31.25
N GLU A 257 -4.26 3.30 32.45
CA GLU A 257 -3.64 3.88 33.62
C GLU A 257 -3.02 2.75 34.44
N THR A 258 -1.69 2.70 34.45
CA THR A 258 -0.94 1.58 35.05
C THR A 258 0.47 1.98 35.46
N ALA A 259 0.94 1.50 36.60
CA ALA A 259 2.32 1.71 37.05
C ALA A 259 3.36 1.15 36.06
N ASP A 260 3.00 0.17 35.23
CA ASP A 260 3.87 -0.37 34.17
C ASP A 260 4.27 0.70 33.13
N ALA A 261 3.56 1.83 33.08
CA ALA A 261 3.84 2.93 32.17
C ALA A 261 4.83 3.97 32.76
N GLU A 262 5.33 3.81 33.99
CA GLU A 262 6.40 4.67 34.55
C GLU A 262 7.70 4.55 33.77
N ARG A 263 7.94 3.37 33.20
CA ARG A 263 9.08 3.06 32.34
C ARG A 263 8.61 2.25 31.14
N PHE A 264 9.47 2.11 30.13
CA PHE A 264 9.19 1.21 29.04
C PHE A 264 8.97 -0.22 29.56
N SER A 265 7.88 -0.84 29.14
CA SER A 265 7.52 -2.22 29.46
C SER A 265 7.30 -3.00 28.16
N PRO A 266 8.14 -4.02 27.85
CA PRO A 266 7.97 -4.84 26.65
C PRO A 266 6.57 -5.45 26.54
N ALA A 267 6.04 -5.98 27.65
CA ALA A 267 4.73 -6.60 27.68
C ALA A 267 3.59 -5.58 27.40
N LEU A 268 3.73 -4.35 27.88
CA LEU A 268 2.78 -3.28 27.59
C LEU A 268 2.89 -2.84 26.13
N PHE A 269 4.12 -2.67 25.63
CA PHE A 269 4.38 -2.33 24.24
C PHE A 269 3.78 -3.37 23.27
N GLU A 270 3.97 -4.67 23.52
CA GLU A 270 3.40 -5.73 22.69
C GLU A 270 1.87 -5.69 22.65
N ARG A 271 1.22 -5.36 23.77
CA ARG A 271 -0.23 -5.14 23.78
C ARG A 271 -0.65 -3.93 22.92
N LEU A 272 0.10 -2.83 23.03
CA LEU A 272 -0.14 -1.65 22.18
C LEU A 272 0.03 -2.02 20.70
N TRP A 273 1.11 -2.74 20.37
CA TRP A 273 1.40 -3.16 19.02
C TRP A 273 0.31 -4.06 18.43
N THR A 274 -0.20 -5.02 19.18
CA THR A 274 -1.27 -5.91 18.73
C THR A 274 -2.50 -5.14 18.21
N TYR A 275 -2.79 -3.97 18.77
CA TYR A 275 -3.86 -3.11 18.30
C TYR A 275 -3.39 -2.11 17.24
N VAL A 276 -2.36 -1.32 17.55
CA VAL A 276 -1.88 -0.23 16.69
C VAL A 276 -1.33 -0.78 15.38
N GLY A 277 -0.54 -1.85 15.45
CA GLY A 277 0.07 -2.50 14.29
C GLY A 277 -0.91 -3.24 13.39
N ALA A 278 -2.12 -3.52 13.87
CA ALA A 278 -3.18 -4.09 13.02
C ALA A 278 -3.78 -3.07 12.05
N ALA A 279 -3.65 -1.78 12.34
CA ALA A 279 -4.22 -0.73 11.50
C ALA A 279 -3.36 -0.45 10.27
N ARG A 280 -3.99 -0.21 9.16
CA ARG A 280 -3.36 0.28 7.91
C ARG A 280 -4.14 1.45 7.36
N ARG A 281 -3.43 2.36 6.70
CA ARG A 281 -4.07 3.36 5.87
C ARG A 281 -4.19 2.88 4.42
N HIS A 282 -5.15 3.41 3.69
CA HIS A 282 -5.14 3.27 2.24
C HIS A 282 -4.02 4.12 1.62
N ARG A 283 -3.44 3.62 0.56
CA ARG A 283 -2.42 4.32 -0.22
C ARG A 283 -3.06 5.44 -1.06
N GLY A 284 -2.31 6.49 -1.29
CA GLY A 284 -2.75 7.61 -2.12
C GLY A 284 -3.81 8.49 -1.44
N PRO A 285 -4.89 8.87 -2.13
CA PRO A 285 -5.90 9.80 -1.59
C PRO A 285 -6.72 9.17 -0.47
N GLY A 286 -6.60 7.89 -0.30
CA GLY A 286 -7.21 7.17 0.79
C GLY A 286 -6.42 7.24 2.10
N LYS A 287 -5.40 8.10 2.25
CA LYS A 287 -4.61 8.22 3.49
C LYS A 287 -5.42 8.36 4.77
N ARG A 288 -6.64 8.89 4.67
CA ARG A 288 -7.55 9.01 5.81
C ARG A 288 -8.38 7.77 6.05
N LEU A 289 -8.52 6.91 5.04
CA LEU A 289 -9.21 5.65 5.18
C LEU A 289 -8.33 4.69 5.98
N LEU A 290 -8.91 4.16 7.04
CA LEU A 290 -8.29 3.17 7.91
C LEU A 290 -8.97 1.83 7.72
N ARG A 291 -8.21 0.76 7.87
CA ARG A 291 -8.69 -0.62 7.83
C ARG A 291 -7.85 -1.49 8.74
N VAL A 292 -8.37 -2.61 9.13
CA VAL A 292 -7.58 -3.67 9.77
C VAL A 292 -6.81 -4.41 8.69
N PHE A 293 -5.50 -4.52 8.86
CA PHE A 293 -4.66 -5.31 7.96
C PHE A 293 -4.96 -6.80 8.13
N LYS A 294 -5.18 -7.47 7.02
CA LYS A 294 -5.39 -8.92 6.99
C LYS A 294 -4.22 -9.59 6.27
N ARG A 295 -3.50 -10.42 6.99
CA ARG A 295 -2.40 -11.22 6.42
C ARG A 295 -2.93 -12.22 5.40
N ALA A 296 -2.06 -12.66 4.50
CA ALA A 296 -2.43 -13.60 3.45
C ALA A 296 -3.06 -14.89 3.98
N ASP A 297 -2.49 -15.46 5.05
CA ASP A 297 -3.00 -16.65 5.73
C ASP A 297 -4.38 -16.43 6.37
N ALA A 298 -4.58 -15.27 7.02
CA ALA A 298 -5.88 -14.89 7.59
C ALA A 298 -6.97 -14.71 6.53
N LEU A 299 -6.59 -14.31 5.31
CA LEU A 299 -7.47 -14.25 4.15
C LEU A 299 -7.66 -15.61 3.47
N GLY A 300 -6.92 -16.64 3.90
CA GLY A 300 -6.96 -17.97 3.31
C GLY A 300 -6.23 -18.09 1.97
N ALA A 301 -5.26 -17.21 1.72
CA ALA A 301 -4.37 -17.30 0.59
C ALA A 301 -3.17 -18.21 0.90
N GLU A 302 -2.86 -19.13 -0.02
CA GLU A 302 -1.80 -20.13 0.10
C GLU A 302 -0.52 -19.61 -0.55
N TYR A 303 0.62 -19.76 0.13
CA TYR A 303 1.95 -19.44 -0.41
C TYR A 303 2.43 -20.54 -1.36
N HIS A 304 2.96 -20.16 -2.50
CA HIS A 304 3.56 -21.05 -3.51
C HIS A 304 4.86 -20.46 -4.04
N GLU A 305 5.75 -21.34 -4.48
CA GLU A 305 6.99 -20.96 -5.15
C GLU A 305 7.37 -21.93 -6.26
N LEU A 306 8.11 -21.46 -7.24
CA LEU A 306 8.77 -22.26 -8.27
C LEU A 306 10.13 -21.65 -8.64
N VAL A 307 11.01 -22.46 -9.23
CA VAL A 307 12.27 -21.96 -9.78
C VAL A 307 12.06 -21.62 -11.26
N HIS A 308 12.28 -20.33 -11.61
CA HIS A 308 12.27 -19.85 -12.99
C HIS A 308 13.61 -19.19 -13.33
N LYS A 309 14.28 -19.67 -14.36
CA LYS A 309 15.63 -19.21 -14.77
C LYS A 309 16.63 -19.09 -13.61
N GLY A 310 16.57 -20.03 -12.67
CA GLY A 310 17.44 -20.09 -11.50
C GLY A 310 17.04 -19.19 -10.32
N PHE A 311 15.99 -18.39 -10.43
CA PHE A 311 15.42 -17.62 -9.33
C PHE A 311 14.22 -18.34 -8.72
N THR A 312 14.16 -18.39 -7.40
CA THR A 312 12.93 -18.83 -6.70
C THR A 312 11.92 -17.68 -6.77
N ARG A 313 10.85 -17.88 -7.53
CA ARG A 313 9.75 -16.92 -7.71
C ARG A 313 8.54 -17.39 -6.92
N LEU A 314 7.84 -16.46 -6.29
CA LEU A 314 6.74 -16.76 -5.39
C LEU A 314 5.44 -16.07 -5.82
N TRP A 315 4.32 -16.64 -5.37
CA TRP A 315 2.99 -16.04 -5.43
C TRP A 315 2.13 -16.55 -4.28
N TYR A 316 1.05 -15.83 -4.03
CA TYR A 316 -0.05 -16.32 -3.18
C TYR A 316 -1.23 -16.69 -4.04
N GLU A 317 -1.92 -17.76 -3.70
CA GLU A 317 -3.09 -18.28 -4.40
C GLU A 317 -4.31 -18.23 -3.48
N TYR A 318 -5.36 -17.54 -3.90
CA TYR A 318 -6.63 -17.53 -3.20
C TYR A 318 -7.65 -18.36 -3.96
N VAL A 319 -8.21 -19.39 -3.30
CA VAL A 319 -9.27 -20.24 -3.82
C VAL A 319 -10.53 -20.01 -3.02
N PRO A 320 -11.61 -19.51 -3.64
CA PRO A 320 -12.91 -19.35 -2.98
C PRO A 320 -13.40 -20.65 -2.35
N ARG A 321 -14.09 -20.53 -1.22
CA ARG A 321 -14.59 -21.71 -0.49
C ARG A 321 -15.44 -22.63 -1.37
N ALA A 322 -16.30 -22.05 -2.21
CA ALA A 322 -17.15 -22.79 -3.13
C ALA A 322 -16.39 -23.58 -4.22
N LEU A 323 -15.12 -23.23 -4.48
CA LEU A 323 -14.32 -23.87 -5.51
C LEU A 323 -13.33 -24.92 -4.97
N ARG A 324 -13.12 -25.00 -3.66
CA ARG A 324 -12.11 -25.90 -3.05
C ARG A 324 -12.37 -27.37 -3.41
N ASP A 325 -13.62 -27.78 -3.38
CA ASP A 325 -14.04 -29.16 -3.69
C ASP A 325 -14.76 -29.26 -5.05
N SER A 326 -14.76 -28.20 -5.84
CA SER A 326 -15.44 -28.17 -7.15
C SER A 326 -14.62 -28.88 -8.20
N SER A 327 -15.29 -29.73 -9.00
CA SER A 327 -14.71 -30.31 -10.20
C SER A 327 -14.91 -29.46 -11.47
N ALA A 328 -15.66 -28.37 -11.39
CA ALA A 328 -15.88 -27.47 -12.52
C ALA A 328 -14.64 -26.59 -12.77
N PRO A 329 -14.28 -26.35 -14.04
CA PRO A 329 -13.21 -25.41 -14.36
C PRO A 329 -13.58 -23.97 -13.91
N ALA A 330 -12.64 -23.29 -13.22
CA ALA A 330 -12.82 -21.94 -12.72
C ALA A 330 -11.97 -20.92 -13.49
N PRO A 331 -12.43 -19.69 -13.65
CA PRO A 331 -11.59 -18.61 -14.16
C PRO A 331 -10.40 -18.33 -13.24
N LEU A 332 -9.32 -17.78 -13.80
CA LEU A 332 -8.13 -17.36 -13.07
C LEU A 332 -7.85 -15.88 -13.30
N VAL A 333 -7.61 -15.12 -12.23
CA VAL A 333 -7.17 -13.72 -12.29
C VAL A 333 -5.76 -13.63 -11.71
N VAL A 334 -4.81 -13.08 -12.47
CA VAL A 334 -3.47 -12.72 -12.01
C VAL A 334 -3.50 -11.24 -11.61
N CYS A 335 -3.32 -10.95 -10.30
CA CYS A 335 -3.48 -9.61 -9.72
C CYS A 335 -2.13 -9.11 -9.18
N MET A 336 -1.56 -8.06 -9.80
CA MET A 336 -0.17 -7.64 -9.63
C MET A 336 -0.04 -6.32 -8.88
N HIS A 337 0.82 -6.29 -7.85
CA HIS A 337 1.10 -5.11 -7.03
C HIS A 337 1.86 -4.00 -7.79
N GLY A 338 1.85 -2.79 -7.23
CA GLY A 338 2.60 -1.65 -7.75
C GLY A 338 4.10 -1.71 -7.40
N ARG A 339 4.85 -0.72 -7.91
CA ARG A 339 6.27 -0.55 -7.60
C ARG A 339 6.48 -0.40 -6.09
N GLY A 340 7.44 -1.12 -5.55
CA GLY A 340 7.83 -1.07 -4.15
C GLY A 340 6.87 -1.76 -3.18
N GLY A 341 5.69 -2.20 -3.65
CA GLY A 341 4.81 -3.06 -2.88
C GLY A 341 5.23 -4.52 -2.96
N ASN A 342 4.54 -5.37 -2.22
CA ASN A 342 4.72 -6.82 -2.26
C ASN A 342 3.39 -7.55 -2.50
N ALA A 343 3.48 -8.81 -2.84
CA ALA A 343 2.32 -9.64 -3.15
C ALA A 343 1.39 -9.79 -1.94
N GLU A 344 1.93 -10.04 -0.75
CA GLU A 344 1.15 -10.27 0.46
C GLU A 344 0.29 -9.06 0.85
N THR A 345 0.90 -7.87 0.86
CA THR A 345 0.17 -6.62 1.16
C THR A 345 -0.89 -6.34 0.09
N PHE A 346 -0.61 -6.67 -1.17
CA PHE A 346 -1.54 -6.39 -2.26
C PHE A 346 -2.79 -7.26 -2.26
N ILE A 347 -2.74 -8.46 -1.69
CA ILE A 347 -3.92 -9.30 -1.48
C ILE A 347 -5.02 -8.51 -0.77
N ASP A 348 -4.67 -7.89 0.35
CA ASP A 348 -5.59 -7.11 1.16
C ASP A 348 -5.98 -5.77 0.49
N ILE A 349 -4.99 -5.02 -0.04
CA ILE A 349 -5.22 -3.71 -0.66
C ILE A 349 -6.12 -3.78 -1.89
N SER A 350 -5.98 -4.82 -2.71
CA SER A 350 -6.75 -4.93 -3.95
C SER A 350 -8.23 -5.22 -3.71
N GLY A 351 -8.57 -5.89 -2.61
CA GLY A 351 -9.93 -6.38 -2.37
C GLY A 351 -10.37 -7.49 -3.33
N MET A 352 -9.45 -8.02 -4.16
CA MET A 352 -9.81 -9.00 -5.21
C MET A 352 -10.27 -10.34 -4.63
N THR A 353 -9.81 -10.71 -3.42
CA THR A 353 -10.25 -11.93 -2.73
C THR A 353 -11.74 -11.90 -2.40
N ALA A 354 -12.27 -10.75 -2.00
CA ALA A 354 -13.71 -10.58 -1.72
C ALA A 354 -14.54 -10.76 -3.00
N VAL A 355 -14.08 -10.19 -4.11
CA VAL A 355 -14.74 -10.37 -5.42
C VAL A 355 -14.69 -11.84 -5.86
N ALA A 356 -13.54 -12.48 -5.70
CA ALA A 356 -13.34 -13.90 -6.02
C ALA A 356 -14.28 -14.80 -5.22
N GLU A 357 -14.42 -14.56 -3.92
CA GLU A 357 -15.31 -15.34 -3.05
C GLU A 357 -16.77 -15.26 -3.50
N GLU A 358 -17.24 -14.06 -3.91
CA GLU A 358 -18.62 -13.90 -4.38
C GLU A 358 -18.86 -14.34 -5.82
N ARG A 359 -17.86 -14.21 -6.70
CA ARG A 359 -18.02 -14.43 -8.14
C ARG A 359 -17.49 -15.78 -8.63
N GLY A 360 -16.77 -16.53 -7.81
CA GLY A 360 -16.33 -17.87 -8.11
C GLY A 360 -15.18 -17.94 -9.11
N PHE A 361 -14.06 -17.30 -8.83
CA PHE A 361 -12.81 -17.40 -9.59
C PHE A 361 -11.59 -17.49 -8.69
N ILE A 362 -10.50 -18.09 -9.16
CA ILE A 362 -9.23 -18.19 -8.43
C ILE A 362 -8.41 -16.94 -8.68
N VAL A 363 -7.66 -16.48 -7.68
CA VAL A 363 -6.75 -15.35 -7.81
C VAL A 363 -5.32 -15.76 -7.49
N ALA A 364 -4.39 -15.38 -8.34
CA ALA A 364 -2.96 -15.47 -8.08
C ALA A 364 -2.38 -14.07 -7.89
N PHE A 365 -1.61 -13.87 -6.80
CA PHE A 365 -0.91 -12.65 -6.47
C PHE A 365 0.60 -12.89 -6.56
N PRO A 366 1.21 -12.72 -7.72
CA PRO A 366 2.64 -12.96 -7.88
C PRO A 366 3.48 -11.83 -7.32
N GLN A 367 4.72 -12.16 -6.92
CA GLN A 367 5.74 -11.24 -6.47
C GLN A 367 6.56 -10.73 -7.67
N ALA A 368 6.70 -9.40 -7.78
CA ALA A 368 7.53 -8.77 -8.80
C ALA A 368 9.02 -9.13 -8.64
N SER A 369 9.77 -8.96 -9.70
CA SER A 369 11.23 -9.08 -9.65
C SER A 369 11.89 -7.90 -8.96
N MET A 370 13.10 -8.13 -8.43
CA MET A 370 13.98 -7.06 -7.97
C MET A 370 14.53 -6.28 -9.16
N TYR A 371 14.47 -4.97 -9.07
CA TYR A 371 15.02 -4.04 -10.04
C TYR A 371 16.11 -3.19 -9.38
N GLN A 372 17.27 -3.13 -10.02
CA GLN A 372 18.32 -2.19 -9.67
C GLN A 372 18.25 -1.00 -10.60
N GLN A 373 17.90 0.15 -10.07
CA GLN A 373 17.85 1.39 -10.82
C GLN A 373 19.24 2.04 -10.84
N ILE A 374 19.76 2.29 -12.04
CA ILE A 374 21.03 2.97 -12.26
C ILE A 374 20.82 4.50 -12.21
N PRO A 375 21.81 5.32 -11.79
CA PRO A 375 21.73 6.78 -11.74
C PRO A 375 21.16 7.44 -13.00
N PRO A 376 20.48 8.64 -12.92
CA PRO A 376 20.78 9.71 -11.96
C PRO A 376 20.00 9.68 -10.65
N HIS A 377 19.16 8.69 -10.41
CA HIS A 377 18.28 8.66 -9.22
C HIS A 377 18.83 7.82 -8.05
N GLY A 378 20.11 7.44 -8.11
CA GLY A 378 20.74 6.53 -7.15
C GLY A 378 20.37 5.07 -7.39
N LEU A 379 21.14 4.16 -6.81
CA LEU A 379 20.87 2.73 -6.86
C LEU A 379 19.72 2.39 -5.92
N ARG A 380 18.62 1.99 -6.50
CA ARG A 380 17.45 1.52 -5.77
C ARG A 380 17.23 0.05 -6.06
N ASN A 381 17.27 -0.75 -5.02
CA ASN A 381 16.71 -2.09 -5.08
C ASN A 381 15.23 -1.97 -4.80
N VAL A 382 14.39 -2.20 -5.80
CA VAL A 382 12.95 -2.07 -5.69
C VAL A 382 12.24 -3.18 -6.43
N LEU A 383 11.18 -3.70 -5.85
CA LEU A 383 10.31 -4.65 -6.53
C LEU A 383 9.52 -3.92 -7.61
N LEU A 384 9.67 -4.35 -8.86
CA LEU A 384 9.08 -3.71 -10.01
C LEU A 384 8.66 -4.72 -11.06
N TRP A 385 7.46 -4.55 -11.60
CA TRP A 385 7.02 -5.27 -12.79
C TRP A 385 7.49 -4.58 -14.05
N SER A 386 8.17 -5.31 -14.92
CA SER A 386 8.47 -4.92 -16.29
C SER A 386 9.00 -6.13 -17.07
N ALA A 387 8.66 -6.22 -18.36
CA ALA A 387 9.24 -7.21 -19.24
C ALA A 387 10.71 -6.88 -19.62
N ASN A 388 11.05 -5.59 -19.69
CA ASN A 388 12.29 -5.12 -20.32
C ASN A 388 13.24 -4.35 -19.39
N ARG A 389 12.83 -4.05 -18.15
CA ARG A 389 13.62 -3.22 -17.21
C ARG A 389 14.18 -4.00 -16.03
N CYS A 390 13.85 -5.26 -15.89
CA CYS A 390 14.44 -6.14 -14.88
C CYS A 390 15.75 -6.74 -15.39
N GLN A 391 16.51 -7.35 -14.48
CA GLN A 391 17.66 -8.13 -14.89
C GLN A 391 17.23 -9.20 -15.90
N PRO A 392 18.05 -9.48 -16.95
CA PRO A 392 17.66 -10.38 -18.05
C PRO A 392 17.18 -11.76 -17.58
N ASP A 393 17.73 -12.26 -16.48
CA ASP A 393 17.38 -13.57 -15.92
C ASP A 393 16.06 -13.57 -15.13
N MET A 394 15.53 -12.39 -14.78
CA MET A 394 14.27 -12.23 -14.04
C MET A 394 13.05 -12.07 -14.95
N ASP A 395 12.98 -12.84 -16.00
CA ASP A 395 11.91 -12.90 -16.99
C ASP A 395 10.50 -12.95 -16.35
N ASN A 396 9.88 -11.79 -16.18
CA ASN A 396 8.57 -11.70 -15.55
C ASN A 396 7.46 -12.33 -16.40
N VAL A 397 7.50 -12.20 -17.72
CA VAL A 397 6.52 -12.81 -18.61
C VAL A 397 6.60 -14.33 -18.55
N GLY A 398 7.81 -14.89 -18.66
CA GLY A 398 8.03 -16.32 -18.54
C GLY A 398 7.67 -16.88 -17.17
N PHE A 399 7.96 -16.14 -16.09
CA PHE A 399 7.54 -16.51 -14.74
C PHE A 399 6.01 -16.60 -14.63
N ILE A 400 5.28 -15.57 -15.07
CA ILE A 400 3.80 -15.56 -15.02
C ILE A 400 3.22 -16.75 -15.81
N ARG A 401 3.78 -17.05 -17.00
CA ARG A 401 3.37 -18.24 -17.78
C ARG A 401 3.63 -19.54 -17.01
N ALA A 402 4.79 -19.69 -16.39
CA ALA A 402 5.14 -20.86 -15.59
C ALA A 402 4.22 -20.99 -14.37
N MET A 403 3.94 -19.88 -13.67
CA MET A 403 3.00 -19.84 -12.55
C MET A 403 1.59 -20.30 -12.98
N VAL A 404 1.04 -19.74 -14.07
CA VAL A 404 -0.28 -20.14 -14.56
C VAL A 404 -0.31 -21.61 -14.95
N ALA A 405 0.75 -22.13 -15.58
CA ALA A 405 0.86 -23.54 -15.91
C ALA A 405 0.91 -24.44 -14.65
N ASP A 406 1.64 -24.02 -13.61
CA ASP A 406 1.68 -24.72 -12.33
C ASP A 406 0.30 -24.75 -11.65
N ILE A 407 -0.40 -23.62 -11.61
CA ILE A 407 -1.76 -23.53 -11.07
C ILE A 407 -2.70 -24.45 -11.85
N ALA A 408 -2.66 -24.43 -13.18
CA ALA A 408 -3.50 -25.27 -14.04
C ALA A 408 -3.19 -26.77 -13.89
N ALA A 409 -1.96 -27.14 -13.53
CA ALA A 409 -1.59 -28.52 -13.23
C ALA A 409 -2.20 -29.03 -11.89
N ARG A 410 -2.42 -28.15 -10.94
CA ARG A 410 -2.96 -28.47 -9.60
C ARG A 410 -4.46 -28.22 -9.47
N ARG A 411 -4.99 -27.30 -10.25
CA ARG A 411 -6.38 -26.83 -10.19
C ARG A 411 -7.04 -26.96 -11.57
N ARG A 412 -8.35 -27.14 -11.59
CA ARG A 412 -9.12 -27.09 -12.84
C ARG A 412 -9.37 -25.65 -13.25
N ILE A 413 -8.51 -25.10 -14.08
CA ILE A 413 -8.63 -23.75 -14.63
C ILE A 413 -9.37 -23.80 -15.98
N ASP A 414 -10.31 -22.87 -16.15
CA ASP A 414 -10.85 -22.55 -17.47
C ASP A 414 -9.86 -21.71 -18.24
N MET A 415 -9.06 -22.34 -19.08
CA MET A 415 -8.01 -21.67 -19.85
C MET A 415 -8.56 -20.64 -20.86
N GLY A 416 -9.85 -20.69 -21.17
CA GLY A 416 -10.52 -19.65 -21.94
C GLY A 416 -10.89 -18.40 -21.11
N ARG A 417 -10.69 -18.44 -19.78
CA ARG A 417 -11.00 -17.34 -18.87
C ARG A 417 -9.85 -17.07 -17.90
N VAL A 418 -8.69 -16.73 -18.47
CA VAL A 418 -7.49 -16.29 -17.72
C VAL A 418 -7.31 -14.79 -17.94
N TYR A 419 -7.24 -14.02 -16.86
CA TYR A 419 -7.21 -12.58 -16.89
C TYR A 419 -6.04 -12.03 -16.08
N CYS A 420 -5.63 -10.78 -16.36
CA CYS A 420 -4.61 -10.11 -15.56
C CYS A 420 -5.00 -8.66 -15.26
N CYS A 421 -4.68 -8.23 -14.05
CA CYS A 421 -4.85 -6.85 -13.61
C CYS A 421 -3.72 -6.47 -12.65
N GLY A 422 -3.62 -5.19 -12.35
CA GLY A 422 -2.64 -4.71 -11.38
C GLY A 422 -2.54 -3.20 -11.33
N GLN A 423 -1.87 -2.70 -10.30
CA GLN A 423 -1.75 -1.28 -10.02
C GLN A 423 -0.37 -0.76 -10.46
N SER A 424 -0.30 0.43 -11.07
CA SER A 424 0.95 1.12 -11.41
C SER A 424 1.88 0.23 -12.26
N SER A 425 3.03 -0.20 -11.74
CA SER A 425 3.91 -1.14 -12.46
C SER A 425 3.24 -2.49 -12.73
N GLY A 426 2.35 -2.97 -11.84
CA GLY A 426 1.52 -4.15 -12.10
C GLY A 426 0.50 -3.92 -13.20
N GLY A 427 -0.04 -2.70 -13.30
CA GLY A 427 -0.87 -2.28 -14.43
C GLY A 427 -0.09 -2.25 -15.74
N ARG A 428 1.14 -1.73 -15.72
CA ARG A 428 2.04 -1.82 -16.87
C ARG A 428 2.28 -3.27 -17.29
N MET A 429 2.58 -4.14 -16.32
CA MET A 429 2.76 -5.57 -16.61
C MET A 429 1.50 -6.20 -17.19
N SER A 430 0.31 -5.76 -16.78
CA SER A 430 -0.95 -6.23 -17.40
C SER A 430 -1.04 -5.87 -18.88
N VAL A 431 -0.57 -4.67 -19.27
CA VAL A 431 -0.45 -4.27 -20.69
C VAL A 431 0.59 -5.13 -21.41
N GLU A 432 1.76 -5.34 -20.79
CA GLU A 432 2.82 -6.19 -21.36
C GLU A 432 2.34 -7.64 -21.55
N LEU A 433 1.60 -8.20 -20.59
CA LEU A 433 0.99 -9.54 -20.73
C LEU A 433 -0.09 -9.60 -21.81
N ALA A 434 -0.89 -8.55 -21.97
CA ALA A 434 -1.86 -8.44 -23.05
C ALA A 434 -1.20 -8.44 -24.45
N LEU A 435 0.07 -8.06 -24.54
CA LEU A 435 0.84 -8.01 -25.78
C LEU A 435 1.75 -9.23 -25.97
N TYR A 436 2.50 -9.63 -24.94
CA TYR A 436 3.50 -10.70 -25.03
C TYR A 436 2.98 -12.09 -24.65
N ALA A 437 1.80 -12.16 -24.04
CA ALA A 437 1.15 -13.40 -23.60
C ALA A 437 -0.36 -13.42 -23.93
N SER A 438 -0.75 -12.78 -25.04
CA SER A 438 -2.14 -12.68 -25.49
C SER A 438 -2.77 -14.02 -25.87
N ASP A 439 -1.97 -15.04 -26.14
CA ASP A 439 -2.39 -16.43 -26.29
C ASP A 439 -2.88 -17.04 -24.97
N LEU A 440 -2.42 -16.51 -23.82
CA LEU A 440 -2.78 -16.97 -22.49
C LEU A 440 -3.88 -16.10 -21.86
N PHE A 441 -3.79 -14.78 -22.00
CA PHE A 441 -4.69 -13.84 -21.34
C PHE A 441 -5.85 -13.43 -22.22
N THR A 442 -7.07 -13.64 -21.72
CA THR A 442 -8.32 -13.32 -22.41
C THR A 442 -8.66 -11.84 -22.34
N ALA A 443 -8.40 -11.18 -21.22
CA ALA A 443 -8.55 -9.74 -21.03
C ALA A 443 -7.58 -9.23 -19.96
N ALA A 444 -7.27 -7.93 -20.02
CA ALA A 444 -6.35 -7.26 -19.10
C ALA A 444 -6.95 -5.97 -18.53
N ALA A 445 -6.67 -5.69 -17.25
CA ALA A 445 -7.15 -4.47 -16.58
C ALA A 445 -6.01 -3.72 -15.89
N PRO A 446 -5.28 -2.84 -16.58
CA PRO A 446 -4.29 -1.98 -15.96
C PRO A 446 -4.96 -0.89 -15.11
N TRP A 447 -4.59 -0.82 -13.83
CA TRP A 447 -5.00 0.23 -12.91
C TRP A 447 -3.87 1.24 -12.73
N SER A 448 -4.19 2.52 -12.89
CA SER A 448 -3.24 3.63 -12.77
C SER A 448 -1.99 3.46 -13.66
N SER A 449 -2.17 2.90 -14.86
CA SER A 449 -1.09 2.75 -15.85
C SER A 449 -1.63 2.87 -17.27
N VAL A 450 -0.90 3.62 -18.11
CA VAL A 450 -1.21 3.88 -19.52
C VAL A 450 0.08 3.89 -20.36
N GLU A 451 1.03 3.02 -20.06
CA GLU A 451 2.28 2.90 -20.83
C GLU A 451 2.16 1.77 -21.86
N VAL A 452 2.52 2.09 -23.12
CA VAL A 452 2.76 1.09 -24.16
C VAL A 452 4.26 0.85 -24.25
N PRO A 453 4.75 -0.39 -24.15
CA PRO A 453 6.17 -0.67 -24.34
C PRO A 453 6.61 -0.34 -25.77
N ASP A 454 7.76 0.34 -25.94
CA ASP A 454 8.30 0.66 -27.27
C ASP A 454 8.46 -0.57 -28.17
N ALA A 455 8.86 -1.69 -27.58
CA ALA A 455 9.02 -2.97 -28.28
C ALA A 455 7.69 -3.61 -28.71
N ALA A 456 6.54 -3.06 -28.29
CA ALA A 456 5.23 -3.59 -28.66
C ALA A 456 4.80 -3.23 -30.09
N ARG A 457 5.45 -2.22 -30.69
CA ARG A 457 5.20 -1.82 -32.07
C ARG A 457 5.72 -2.90 -33.03
N GLY A 458 4.85 -3.74 -33.52
CA GLY A 458 5.17 -4.87 -34.41
C GLY A 458 4.74 -6.24 -33.91
N ILE A 459 4.12 -6.30 -32.74
CA ILE A 459 3.53 -7.54 -32.23
C ILE A 459 2.25 -7.86 -33.01
N THR A 460 2.22 -9.04 -33.64
CA THR A 460 1.08 -9.55 -34.42
C THR A 460 0.24 -10.57 -33.65
N ALA A 461 0.42 -10.64 -32.34
CA ALA A 461 -0.27 -11.61 -31.48
C ALA A 461 -1.80 -11.35 -31.44
N PRO A 462 -2.64 -12.33 -31.03
CA PRO A 462 -4.08 -12.14 -30.88
C PRO A 462 -4.43 -10.95 -29.99
N ASP A 463 -5.57 -10.33 -30.24
CA ASP A 463 -6.01 -9.19 -29.46
C ASP A 463 -6.51 -9.59 -28.08
N THR A 464 -6.07 -8.85 -27.06
CA THR A 464 -6.53 -8.97 -25.69
C THR A 464 -7.23 -7.67 -25.30
N PRO A 465 -8.55 -7.66 -25.05
CA PRO A 465 -9.27 -6.47 -24.63
C PRO A 465 -8.69 -5.84 -23.35
N ILE A 466 -8.73 -4.51 -23.27
CA ILE A 466 -8.12 -3.75 -22.18
C ILE A 466 -9.13 -2.85 -21.49
N PHE A 467 -9.15 -2.91 -20.16
CA PHE A 467 -9.92 -2.03 -19.28
C PHE A 467 -9.01 -1.20 -18.37
N VAL A 468 -8.72 0.02 -18.77
CA VAL A 468 -7.93 0.97 -17.96
C VAL A 468 -8.81 1.64 -16.93
N MET A 469 -8.38 1.63 -15.65
CA MET A 469 -8.95 2.52 -14.63
C MET A 469 -7.87 3.44 -14.09
N ARG A 470 -8.19 4.74 -14.01
CA ARG A 470 -7.25 5.73 -13.51
C ARG A 470 -7.94 6.89 -12.81
N GLY A 471 -7.24 7.45 -11.81
CA GLY A 471 -7.71 8.62 -11.09
C GLY A 471 -7.63 9.90 -11.92
N GLU A 472 -8.60 10.79 -11.76
CA GLU A 472 -8.62 12.13 -12.34
C GLU A 472 -7.37 12.94 -11.96
N LEU A 473 -6.88 12.74 -10.72
CA LEU A 473 -5.70 13.41 -10.18
C LEU A 473 -4.41 12.59 -10.34
N ASP A 474 -4.48 11.44 -11.02
CA ASP A 474 -3.33 10.58 -11.30
C ASP A 474 -2.48 11.18 -12.43
N ALA A 475 -1.90 12.34 -12.18
CA ALA A 475 -0.96 12.98 -13.08
C ALA A 475 0.44 12.82 -12.50
N ALA A 476 1.29 12.04 -13.16
CA ALA A 476 2.69 11.88 -12.80
C ALA A 476 3.49 13.20 -12.86
N LYS A 477 2.92 14.27 -13.40
CA LYS A 477 3.52 15.61 -13.47
C LYS A 477 2.44 16.66 -13.23
N LYS A 478 2.76 17.67 -12.43
CA LYS A 478 1.91 18.86 -12.18
C LYS A 478 1.30 19.38 -13.47
N ARG A 479 0.02 19.13 -13.69
CA ARG A 479 -0.74 19.66 -14.82
C ARG A 479 -1.92 20.43 -14.29
N SER A 480 -2.14 21.59 -14.84
CA SER A 480 -3.38 22.32 -14.64
C SER A 480 -4.51 21.49 -15.25
N PHE A 481 -5.43 21.07 -14.43
CA PHE A 481 -6.66 20.45 -14.84
C PHE A 481 -7.58 21.56 -15.35
N ASP A 482 -7.86 21.58 -16.66
CA ASP A 482 -8.69 22.61 -17.30
C ASP A 482 -10.19 22.24 -17.35
N GLY A 483 -10.59 21.21 -16.62
CA GLY A 483 -11.97 20.70 -16.59
C GLY A 483 -12.41 19.98 -17.88
N ARG A 484 -11.53 19.90 -18.88
CA ARG A 484 -11.75 19.10 -20.08
C ARG A 484 -11.12 17.74 -19.87
N TRP A 485 -11.82 16.75 -20.38
CA TRP A 485 -11.36 15.39 -20.19
C TRP A 485 -9.95 15.15 -20.75
N PRO A 486 -9.09 14.33 -20.06
CA PRO A 486 -7.63 14.33 -20.23
C PRO A 486 -7.14 13.88 -21.61
N PHE A 487 -7.98 13.27 -22.43
CA PHE A 487 -7.56 12.76 -23.73
C PHE A 487 -7.03 13.82 -24.69
N SER A 488 -7.52 15.06 -24.59
CA SER A 488 -7.10 16.11 -25.51
C SER A 488 -5.73 16.71 -25.20
N THR A 489 -5.26 16.61 -23.95
CA THR A 489 -4.07 17.32 -23.49
C THR A 489 -2.91 16.44 -23.03
N ASP A 490 -3.16 15.19 -22.60
CA ASP A 490 -2.11 14.26 -22.15
C ASP A 490 -1.56 13.41 -23.32
N ALA A 491 -0.29 13.67 -23.68
CA ALA A 491 0.37 12.94 -24.77
C ALA A 491 0.45 11.43 -24.52
N THR A 492 0.71 11.02 -23.27
CA THR A 492 0.81 9.60 -22.88
C THR A 492 -0.52 8.87 -23.08
N TYR A 493 -1.62 9.53 -22.73
CA TYR A 493 -2.95 8.97 -22.98
C TYR A 493 -3.29 8.86 -24.45
N ARG A 494 -3.02 9.92 -25.22
CA ARG A 494 -3.26 9.89 -26.66
C ARG A 494 -2.47 8.78 -27.33
N GLU A 495 -1.22 8.59 -26.93
CA GLU A 495 -0.38 7.52 -27.46
C GLU A 495 -0.95 6.14 -27.10
N PHE A 496 -1.31 5.93 -25.83
CA PHE A 496 -1.87 4.66 -25.38
C PHE A 496 -3.20 4.34 -26.08
N LEU A 497 -4.13 5.28 -26.06
CA LEU A 497 -5.44 5.08 -26.67
C LEU A 497 -5.34 4.95 -28.20
N GLY A 498 -4.51 5.77 -28.85
CA GLY A 498 -4.28 5.69 -30.28
C GLY A 498 -3.71 4.33 -30.70
N TYR A 499 -2.71 3.84 -29.96
CA TYR A 499 -2.12 2.52 -30.23
C TYR A 499 -3.16 1.38 -30.15
N PHE A 500 -3.98 1.35 -29.08
CA PHE A 500 -4.96 0.29 -28.92
C PHE A 500 -6.21 0.48 -29.80
N ALA A 501 -6.61 1.71 -30.08
CA ALA A 501 -7.71 1.98 -31.00
C ALA A 501 -7.37 1.52 -32.44
N GLU A 502 -6.15 1.81 -32.90
CA GLU A 502 -5.64 1.32 -34.19
C GLU A 502 -5.54 -0.21 -34.20
N ARG A 503 -4.93 -0.79 -33.16
CA ARG A 503 -4.73 -2.23 -33.03
C ARG A 503 -6.04 -3.01 -33.05
N PHE A 504 -7.05 -2.54 -32.33
CA PHE A 504 -8.35 -3.20 -32.23
C PHE A 504 -9.33 -2.80 -33.34
N ALA A 505 -8.93 -1.93 -34.24
CA ALA A 505 -9.79 -1.39 -35.30
C ALA A 505 -11.14 -0.88 -34.76
N VAL A 506 -11.12 -0.16 -33.64
CA VAL A 506 -12.32 0.36 -32.99
C VAL A 506 -12.62 1.78 -33.42
N ASP A 507 -13.90 2.21 -33.31
CA ASP A 507 -14.30 3.58 -33.57
C ASP A 507 -13.57 4.54 -32.62
N GLU A 508 -13.04 5.64 -33.15
CA GLU A 508 -12.40 6.69 -32.34
C GLU A 508 -13.39 7.44 -31.44
N ARG A 509 -14.69 7.30 -31.67
CA ARG A 509 -15.74 7.90 -30.83
C ARG A 509 -16.21 6.92 -29.78
N PRO A 510 -15.83 7.13 -28.50
CA PRO A 510 -16.25 6.24 -27.43
C PRO A 510 -17.74 6.39 -27.12
N TRP A 511 -18.37 5.30 -26.73
CA TRP A 511 -19.62 5.37 -26.00
C TRP A 511 -19.33 5.76 -24.56
N THR A 512 -20.00 6.80 -24.04
CA THR A 512 -19.68 7.37 -22.73
C THR A 512 -20.87 7.27 -21.78
N TRP A 513 -20.57 6.94 -20.53
CA TRP A 513 -21.56 6.93 -19.47
C TRP A 513 -20.91 7.20 -18.10
N THR A 514 -21.72 7.59 -17.11
CA THR A 514 -21.24 7.94 -15.77
C THR A 514 -22.09 7.24 -14.73
N THR A 515 -21.44 6.71 -13.69
CA THR A 515 -22.09 6.19 -12.49
C THR A 515 -21.26 6.54 -11.26
N GLY A 516 -21.90 7.15 -10.24
CA GLY A 516 -21.20 7.65 -9.06
C GLY A 516 -20.01 8.53 -9.44
N ARG A 517 -18.83 8.16 -8.96
CA ARG A 517 -17.56 8.87 -9.24
C ARG A 517 -16.83 8.37 -10.48
N TYR A 518 -17.40 7.45 -11.23
CA TYR A 518 -16.78 6.84 -12.40
C TYR A 518 -17.35 7.39 -13.67
N ARG A 519 -16.46 7.75 -14.62
CA ARG A 519 -16.80 8.10 -15.98
C ARG A 519 -16.13 7.11 -16.92
N PHE A 520 -16.94 6.44 -17.78
CA PHE A 520 -16.50 5.39 -18.68
C PHE A 520 -16.49 5.86 -20.12
N PHE A 521 -15.51 5.36 -20.87
CA PHE A 521 -15.31 5.57 -22.30
C PHE A 521 -15.04 4.22 -22.94
N GLU A 522 -15.99 3.69 -23.66
CA GLU A 522 -15.89 2.40 -24.32
C GLU A 522 -15.67 2.57 -25.81
N TYR A 523 -14.57 2.01 -26.31
CA TYR A 523 -14.25 1.91 -27.74
C TYR A 523 -14.59 0.50 -28.19
N ARG A 524 -15.55 0.36 -29.07
CA ARG A 524 -16.15 -0.91 -29.44
C ARG A 524 -15.72 -1.36 -30.82
N SER A 525 -15.53 -2.69 -30.97
CA SER A 525 -15.34 -3.34 -32.26
C SER A 525 -16.63 -3.28 -33.10
N ALA A 526 -16.55 -3.69 -34.36
CA ALA A 526 -17.69 -3.83 -35.23
C ALA A 526 -18.79 -4.79 -34.73
N SER A 527 -18.40 -5.78 -33.89
CA SER A 527 -19.33 -6.68 -33.21
C SER A 527 -20.01 -6.05 -31.96
N GLY A 528 -19.62 -4.83 -31.59
CA GLY A 528 -20.11 -4.13 -30.40
C GLY A 528 -19.37 -4.50 -29.09
N ALA A 529 -18.33 -5.33 -29.14
CA ALA A 529 -17.52 -5.66 -27.98
C ALA A 529 -16.64 -4.46 -27.53
N PRO A 530 -16.60 -4.10 -26.23
CA PRO A 530 -15.79 -2.99 -25.73
C PRO A 530 -14.31 -3.41 -25.62
N MET A 531 -13.59 -3.40 -26.74
CA MET A 531 -12.20 -3.86 -26.83
C MET A 531 -11.24 -3.00 -26.04
N LEU A 532 -11.51 -1.69 -25.95
CA LEU A 532 -10.78 -0.76 -25.12
C LEU A 532 -11.78 0.03 -24.28
N THR A 533 -11.71 -0.12 -22.98
CA THR A 533 -12.50 0.66 -22.03
C THR A 533 -11.57 1.49 -21.16
N TYR A 534 -11.89 2.75 -20.98
CA TYR A 534 -11.22 3.61 -20.04
C TYR A 534 -12.23 4.12 -19.01
N ALA A 535 -11.88 3.99 -17.72
CA ALA A 535 -12.65 4.54 -16.62
C ALA A 535 -11.83 5.58 -15.85
N GLU A 536 -12.36 6.78 -15.76
CA GLU A 536 -11.83 7.83 -14.90
C GLU A 536 -12.52 7.78 -13.54
N VAL A 537 -11.74 7.85 -12.48
CA VAL A 537 -12.23 7.90 -11.10
C VAL A 537 -12.07 9.33 -10.59
N LYS A 538 -13.19 10.04 -10.41
CA LYS A 538 -13.22 11.44 -9.97
C LYS A 538 -12.46 11.63 -8.66
N GLY A 539 -11.54 12.62 -8.64
CA GLY A 539 -10.76 13.01 -7.46
C GLY A 539 -9.75 11.98 -6.96
N MET A 540 -9.55 10.84 -7.62
CA MET A 540 -8.57 9.83 -7.24
C MET A 540 -7.20 10.16 -7.85
N PRO A 541 -6.11 10.25 -7.07
CA PRO A 541 -4.74 10.30 -7.60
C PRO A 541 -4.21 8.90 -7.92
N HIS A 542 -2.88 8.76 -7.96
CA HIS A 542 -2.19 7.50 -8.27
C HIS A 542 -2.38 6.45 -7.16
N ALA A 543 -3.47 5.71 -7.21
CA ALA A 543 -3.84 4.69 -6.25
C ALA A 543 -4.70 3.59 -6.87
N ASN A 544 -5.04 2.59 -6.09
CA ASN A 544 -6.16 1.69 -6.32
C ASN A 544 -7.10 1.69 -5.11
N ILE A 545 -8.33 1.32 -5.36
CA ILE A 545 -9.38 1.17 -4.35
C ILE A 545 -10.09 -0.16 -4.59
N PRO A 546 -10.63 -0.82 -3.55
CA PRO A 546 -11.25 -2.14 -3.68
C PRO A 546 -12.37 -2.22 -4.73
N GLU A 547 -13.12 -1.14 -4.92
CA GLU A 547 -14.20 -1.10 -5.93
C GLU A 547 -13.68 -1.30 -7.36
N MET A 548 -12.41 -0.96 -7.64
CA MET A 548 -11.81 -1.23 -8.96
C MET A 548 -11.81 -2.73 -9.28
N SER A 549 -11.63 -3.59 -8.27
CA SER A 549 -11.70 -5.04 -8.44
C SER A 549 -13.11 -5.50 -8.82
N TRP A 550 -14.14 -4.96 -8.16
CA TRP A 550 -15.54 -5.24 -8.50
C TRP A 550 -15.88 -4.81 -9.92
N LEU A 551 -15.53 -3.57 -10.29
CA LEU A 551 -15.76 -3.03 -11.64
C LEU A 551 -15.00 -3.83 -12.70
N THR A 552 -13.75 -4.24 -12.42
CA THR A 552 -12.94 -5.06 -13.33
C THR A 552 -13.64 -6.38 -13.64
N TRP A 553 -14.13 -7.07 -12.64
CA TRP A 553 -14.82 -8.33 -12.85
C TRP A 553 -16.20 -8.13 -13.47
N ASP A 554 -17.08 -7.35 -12.81
CA ASP A 554 -18.50 -7.28 -13.17
C ASP A 554 -18.75 -6.58 -14.53
N LEU A 555 -17.94 -5.58 -14.85
CA LEU A 555 -18.12 -4.82 -16.11
C LEU A 555 -17.26 -5.35 -17.26
N PHE A 556 -16.20 -6.11 -16.98
CA PHE A 556 -15.25 -6.45 -18.02
C PHE A 556 -14.86 -7.93 -18.05
N PHE A 557 -14.14 -8.46 -17.09
CA PHE A 557 -13.61 -9.83 -17.17
C PHE A 557 -14.69 -10.88 -17.37
N SER A 558 -15.77 -10.83 -16.59
CA SER A 558 -16.87 -11.81 -16.68
C SER A 558 -17.54 -11.89 -18.05
N ARG A 559 -17.35 -10.87 -18.90
CA ARG A 559 -17.99 -10.77 -20.21
C ARG A 559 -17.14 -11.32 -21.34
N PHE A 560 -15.83 -11.50 -21.13
CA PHE A 560 -14.93 -12.02 -22.14
C PHE A 560 -14.52 -13.46 -21.87
N ALA A 561 -14.41 -14.25 -22.92
CA ALA A 561 -13.88 -15.61 -22.89
C ALA A 561 -13.15 -15.91 -24.21
N ARG A 562 -12.35 -16.97 -24.23
CA ARG A 562 -11.85 -17.57 -25.46
C ARG A 562 -12.53 -18.92 -25.69
N SER A 563 -12.90 -19.18 -26.93
CA SER A 563 -13.36 -20.48 -27.39
C SER A 563 -12.20 -21.49 -27.46
N SER A 564 -12.52 -22.76 -27.62
CA SER A 564 -11.52 -23.84 -27.68
C SER A 564 -10.54 -23.72 -28.85
N ASP A 565 -10.89 -22.99 -29.91
CA ASP A 565 -10.04 -22.67 -31.06
C ASP A 565 -9.26 -21.34 -30.88
N GLY A 566 -9.37 -20.70 -29.70
CA GLY A 566 -8.68 -19.47 -29.35
C GLY A 566 -9.41 -18.19 -29.76
N GLY A 567 -10.56 -18.26 -30.42
CA GLY A 567 -11.38 -17.11 -30.81
C GLY A 567 -11.87 -16.32 -29.60
N LEU A 568 -11.84 -14.99 -29.68
CA LEU A 568 -12.36 -14.11 -28.63
C LEU A 568 -13.88 -14.08 -28.64
N LEU A 569 -14.48 -14.21 -27.48
CA LEU A 569 -15.92 -14.13 -27.26
C LEU A 569 -16.26 -12.97 -26.33
N PHE A 570 -17.29 -12.22 -26.66
CA PHE A 570 -17.91 -11.22 -25.79
C PHE A 570 -19.36 -11.63 -25.51
N MET A 571 -19.70 -11.85 -24.22
CA MET A 571 -21.00 -12.36 -23.79
C MET A 571 -21.44 -13.63 -24.58
N GLY A 572 -20.47 -14.52 -24.83
CA GLY A 572 -20.68 -15.77 -25.57
C GLY A 572 -20.78 -15.64 -27.09
N ARG A 573 -20.59 -14.46 -27.66
CA ARG A 573 -20.63 -14.23 -29.11
C ARG A 573 -19.23 -13.90 -29.63
N PRO A 574 -18.84 -14.36 -30.83
CA PRO A 574 -17.58 -13.97 -31.45
C PRO A 574 -17.43 -12.45 -31.59
N VAL A 575 -16.20 -11.97 -31.35
CA VAL A 575 -15.84 -10.54 -31.45
C VAL A 575 -15.43 -10.21 -32.87
#